data_5f27404b10c7f22960405ccfd20c5279
#
_entry.id   5f27404b10c7f22960405ccfd20c5279
#
_cell.length_a   1.000
_cell.length_b   1.000
_cell.length_c   1.000
_cell.angle_alpha   90.00
_cell.angle_beta   90.00
_cell.angle_gamma   90.00
#
_symmetry.space_group_name_H-M   'P 1'
#
loop_
_entity.id
_entity.type
_entity.pdbx_description
1 polymer ?
#
loop_
_entity_poly.entity_id
_entity_poly.type
_entity_poly.pdbx_seq_one_letter_code
_entity_poly.pdbx_strand_id
1 'polypeptide(L)'
;MKPERSAVLATGAISGLIGSAVVAVLFAILNLVRGAPLLGTAAALGSTLFGIPPSDVVPAAIAYNGVHVAALLVAGIGASFLMMEAEVHPVAWYALFFAYLIALLVGFVLVGMLAVEVAGAASWVEVMAANVLAAAAMGVYLWKAHPRLRQTMTRAPD
;
A
#
# COMPACT_ATOMS: atom_id res chain seq x y z
N MET A 1 8.01 -26.04 -11.65
CA MET A 1 7.25 -25.20 -12.61
C MET A 1 7.36 -23.77 -12.14
N LYS A 2 7.86 -22.86 -13.00
CA LYS A 2 7.83 -21.42 -12.67
C LYS A 2 6.36 -20.97 -12.64
N PRO A 3 5.94 -20.18 -11.63
CA PRO A 3 4.60 -19.62 -11.62
C PRO A 3 4.41 -18.77 -12.89
N GLU A 4 3.21 -18.82 -13.46
CA GLU A 4 2.90 -18.01 -14.63
C GLU A 4 2.97 -16.53 -14.27
N ARG A 5 3.65 -15.73 -15.08
CA ARG A 5 3.79 -14.27 -14.85
C ARG A 5 2.45 -13.58 -14.68
N SER A 6 1.41 -14.06 -15.36
CA SER A 6 0.04 -13.58 -15.23
C SER A 6 -0.53 -13.78 -13.82
N ALA A 7 -0.23 -14.89 -13.17
CA ALA A 7 -0.66 -15.17 -11.79
C ALA A 7 0.01 -14.22 -10.78
N VAL A 8 1.31 -13.95 -10.97
CA VAL A 8 2.04 -13.00 -10.10
C VAL A 8 1.49 -11.59 -10.22
N LEU A 9 1.23 -11.13 -11.46
CA LEU A 9 0.62 -9.83 -11.70
C LEU A 9 -0.77 -9.71 -11.08
N ALA A 10 -1.62 -10.72 -11.27
CA ALA A 10 -2.97 -10.73 -10.70
C ALA A 10 -2.95 -10.73 -9.17
N THR A 11 -2.12 -11.58 -8.56
CA THR A 11 -1.96 -11.65 -7.10
C THR A 11 -1.45 -10.31 -6.55
N GLY A 12 -0.45 -9.73 -7.19
CA GLY A 12 0.10 -8.43 -6.80
C GLY A 12 -0.91 -7.30 -6.93
N ALA A 13 -1.67 -7.26 -8.03
CA ALA A 13 -2.70 -6.26 -8.25
C ALA A 13 -3.82 -6.35 -7.19
N ILE A 14 -4.30 -7.55 -6.89
CA ILE A 14 -5.30 -7.77 -5.83
C ILE A 14 -4.74 -7.31 -4.48
N SER A 15 -3.48 -7.64 -4.16
CA SER A 15 -2.82 -7.18 -2.95
C SER A 15 -2.81 -5.65 -2.86
N GLY A 16 -2.42 -4.95 -3.94
CA GLY A 16 -2.42 -3.49 -3.99
C GLY A 16 -3.80 -2.87 -3.82
N LEU A 17 -4.84 -3.46 -4.42
CA LEU A 17 -6.23 -3.04 -4.23
C LEU A 17 -6.69 -3.21 -2.78
N ILE A 18 -6.32 -4.32 -2.12
CA ILE A 18 -6.60 -4.53 -0.70
C ILE A 18 -5.95 -3.42 0.14
N GLY A 19 -4.67 -3.13 -0.09
CA GLY A 19 -3.98 -2.04 0.60
C GLY A 19 -4.67 -0.69 0.40
N SER A 20 -5.06 -0.36 -0.84
CA SER A 20 -5.77 0.88 -1.16
C SER A 20 -7.10 0.99 -0.45
N ALA A 21 -7.88 -0.09 -0.42
CA ALA A 21 -9.17 -0.14 0.26
C ALA A 21 -9.02 0.06 1.77
N VAL A 22 -8.01 -0.55 2.38
CA VAL A 22 -7.73 -0.39 3.83
C VAL A 22 -7.42 1.05 4.17
N VAL A 23 -6.56 1.73 3.41
CA VAL A 23 -6.23 3.14 3.62
C VAL A 23 -7.45 4.03 3.44
N ALA A 24 -8.21 3.83 2.35
CA ALA A 24 -9.41 4.61 2.07
C ALA A 24 -10.46 4.48 3.18
N VAL A 25 -10.72 3.25 3.64
CA VAL A 25 -11.67 2.98 4.74
C VAL A 25 -11.19 3.61 6.05
N LEU A 26 -9.91 3.49 6.37
CA LEU A 26 -9.36 4.08 7.60
C LEU A 26 -9.57 5.60 7.62
N PHE A 27 -9.17 6.30 6.56
CA PHE A 27 -9.32 7.76 6.50
C PHE A 27 -10.78 8.18 6.41
N ALA A 28 -11.66 7.40 5.77
CA ALA A 28 -13.09 7.63 5.79
C ALA A 28 -13.64 7.57 7.23
N ILE A 29 -13.26 6.56 8.00
CA ILE A 29 -13.65 6.42 9.42
C ILE A 29 -13.10 7.59 10.25
N LEU A 30 -11.83 7.94 10.12
CA LEU A 30 -11.22 9.05 10.83
C LEU A 30 -11.91 10.39 10.54
N ASN A 31 -12.24 10.64 9.27
CA ASN A 31 -12.99 11.83 8.87
C ASN A 31 -14.38 11.88 9.51
N LEU A 32 -15.11 10.76 9.50
CA LEU A 32 -16.43 10.67 10.13
C LEU A 32 -16.36 10.92 11.65
N VAL A 33 -15.39 10.34 12.33
CA VAL A 33 -15.17 10.53 13.77
C VAL A 33 -14.88 12.01 14.11
N ARG A 34 -14.23 12.73 13.20
CA ARG A 34 -13.93 14.16 13.33
C ARG A 34 -15.07 15.08 12.90
N GLY A 35 -16.19 14.54 12.42
CA GLY A 35 -17.27 15.33 11.82
C GLY A 35 -16.88 15.99 10.49
N ALA A 36 -15.84 15.50 9.83
CA ALA A 36 -15.38 15.97 8.53
C ALA A 36 -16.05 15.21 7.39
N PRO A 37 -16.05 15.76 6.16
CA PRO A 37 -16.56 15.07 4.97
C PRO A 37 -15.83 13.74 4.75
N LEU A 38 -16.54 12.70 4.34
CA LEU A 38 -16.01 11.35 4.14
C LEU A 38 -14.72 11.31 3.28
N LEU A 39 -14.68 12.11 2.24
CA LEU A 39 -13.56 12.24 1.31
C LEU A 39 -12.58 13.37 1.68
N GLY A 40 -12.74 14.00 2.85
CA GLY A 40 -12.02 15.22 3.23
C GLY A 40 -10.50 15.10 3.09
N THR A 41 -9.90 14.06 3.65
CA THR A 41 -8.44 13.84 3.55
C THR A 41 -7.99 13.63 2.10
N ALA A 42 -8.69 12.79 1.35
CA ALA A 42 -8.34 12.54 -0.06
C ALA A 42 -8.51 13.79 -0.93
N ALA A 43 -9.55 14.59 -0.67
CA ALA A 43 -9.78 15.84 -1.38
C ALA A 43 -8.71 16.89 -1.04
N ALA A 44 -8.33 17.04 0.23
CA ALA A 44 -7.26 17.96 0.62
C ALA A 44 -5.93 17.60 -0.03
N LEU A 45 -5.57 16.30 -0.06
CA LEU A 45 -4.37 15.82 -0.73
C LEU A 45 -4.42 16.03 -2.25
N GLY A 46 -5.58 15.78 -2.87
CA GLY A 46 -5.78 15.99 -4.30
C GLY A 46 -5.72 17.48 -4.67
N SER A 47 -6.34 18.34 -3.88
CA SER A 47 -6.27 19.80 -4.06
C SER A 47 -4.83 20.29 -3.98
N THR A 48 -4.08 19.83 -2.98
CA THR A 48 -2.68 20.23 -2.79
C THR A 48 -1.78 19.70 -3.91
N LEU A 49 -1.94 18.44 -4.31
CA LEU A 49 -1.06 17.79 -5.28
C LEU A 49 -1.30 18.26 -6.72
N PHE A 50 -2.56 18.53 -7.07
CA PHE A 50 -2.97 18.84 -8.46
C PHE A 50 -3.44 20.28 -8.66
N GLY A 51 -3.42 21.12 -7.61
CA GLY A 51 -3.92 22.49 -7.70
C GLY A 51 -5.42 22.59 -7.97
N ILE A 52 -6.20 21.56 -7.61
CA ILE A 52 -7.66 21.54 -7.79
C ILE A 52 -8.28 22.43 -6.70
N PRO A 53 -9.25 23.30 -7.04
CA PRO A 53 -9.89 24.15 -6.05
C PRO A 53 -10.47 23.33 -4.88
N PRO A 54 -10.33 23.78 -3.61
CA PRO A 54 -10.88 23.06 -2.45
C PRO A 54 -12.40 22.88 -2.47
N SER A 55 -13.13 23.69 -3.27
CA SER A 55 -14.55 23.51 -3.53
C SER A 55 -14.88 22.23 -4.30
N ASP A 56 -13.93 21.74 -5.10
CA ASP A 56 -14.12 20.63 -6.03
C ASP A 56 -13.70 19.31 -5.35
N VAL A 57 -14.37 18.98 -4.24
CA VAL A 57 -14.05 17.85 -3.35
C VAL A 57 -13.97 16.51 -4.11
N VAL A 58 -14.95 16.21 -4.96
CA VAL A 58 -15.02 14.92 -5.65
C VAL A 58 -13.92 14.76 -6.70
N PRO A 59 -13.69 15.73 -7.61
CA PRO A 59 -12.57 15.68 -8.55
C PRO A 59 -11.22 15.57 -7.86
N ALA A 60 -10.97 16.32 -6.80
CA ALA A 60 -9.74 16.28 -6.04
C ALA A 60 -9.51 14.89 -5.40
N ALA A 61 -10.54 14.33 -4.75
CA ALA A 61 -10.48 13.02 -4.15
C ALA A 61 -10.23 11.90 -5.19
N ILE A 62 -10.87 11.98 -6.36
CA ILE A 62 -10.67 11.01 -7.46
C ILE A 62 -9.22 11.09 -7.97
N ALA A 63 -8.69 12.30 -8.20
CA ALA A 63 -7.34 12.51 -8.68
C ALA A 63 -6.31 11.91 -7.72
N TYR A 64 -6.43 12.19 -6.41
CA TYR A 64 -5.55 11.62 -5.40
C TYR A 64 -5.66 10.09 -5.31
N ASN A 65 -6.90 9.57 -5.22
CA ASN A 65 -7.11 8.12 -5.12
C ASN A 65 -6.59 7.38 -6.35
N GLY A 66 -6.66 7.96 -7.54
CA GLY A 66 -6.08 7.39 -8.76
C GLY A 66 -4.58 7.15 -8.62
N VAL A 67 -3.82 8.16 -8.17
CA VAL A 67 -2.39 8.04 -7.93
C VAL A 67 -2.09 7.07 -6.78
N HIS A 68 -2.86 7.15 -5.69
CA HIS A 68 -2.68 6.27 -4.53
C HIS A 68 -2.91 4.79 -4.89
N VAL A 69 -3.98 4.49 -5.61
CA VAL A 69 -4.26 3.13 -6.11
C VAL A 69 -3.14 2.67 -7.04
N ALA A 70 -2.70 3.50 -7.98
CA ALA A 70 -1.60 3.15 -8.89
C ALA A 70 -0.31 2.83 -8.12
N ALA A 71 0.05 3.65 -7.12
CA ALA A 71 1.23 3.41 -6.28
C ALA A 71 1.14 2.08 -5.52
N LEU A 72 -0.02 1.78 -4.91
CA LEU A 72 -0.22 0.52 -4.18
C LEU A 72 -0.33 -0.70 -5.10
N LEU A 73 -0.83 -0.55 -6.33
CA LEU A 73 -0.77 -1.60 -7.35
C LEU A 73 0.69 -1.94 -7.68
N VAL A 74 1.54 -0.94 -7.93
CA VAL A 74 2.97 -1.14 -8.17
C VAL A 74 3.64 -1.80 -6.97
N ALA A 75 3.36 -1.34 -5.75
CA ALA A 75 3.89 -1.93 -4.53
C ALA A 75 3.43 -3.39 -4.35
N GLY A 76 2.16 -3.70 -4.58
CA GLY A 76 1.61 -5.04 -4.47
C GLY A 76 2.19 -6.00 -5.51
N ILE A 77 2.34 -5.54 -6.77
CA ILE A 77 2.97 -6.33 -7.83
C ILE A 77 4.45 -6.58 -7.50
N GLY A 78 5.17 -5.56 -7.03
CA GLY A 78 6.55 -5.71 -6.57
C GLY A 78 6.68 -6.72 -5.44
N ALA A 79 5.81 -6.65 -4.43
CA ALA A 79 5.79 -7.60 -3.31
C ALA A 79 5.49 -9.03 -3.78
N SER A 80 4.54 -9.22 -4.69
CA SER A 80 4.22 -10.55 -5.26
C SER A 80 5.39 -11.12 -6.05
N PHE A 81 6.10 -10.27 -6.82
CA PHE A 81 7.31 -10.67 -7.53
C PHE A 81 8.42 -11.10 -6.56
N LEU A 82 8.64 -10.35 -5.48
CA LEU A 82 9.62 -10.70 -4.45
C LEU A 82 9.30 -12.02 -3.75
N MET A 83 8.01 -12.28 -3.48
CA MET A 83 7.56 -13.57 -2.94
C MET A 83 7.87 -14.73 -3.89
N MET A 84 7.66 -14.52 -5.19
CA MET A 84 7.99 -15.51 -6.22
C MET A 84 9.51 -15.78 -6.28
N GLU A 85 10.34 -14.74 -6.25
CA GLU A 85 11.79 -14.88 -6.22
C GLU A 85 12.28 -15.58 -4.96
N ALA A 86 11.65 -15.33 -3.81
CA ALA A 86 11.97 -16.00 -2.55
C ALA A 86 11.66 -17.51 -2.59
N GLU A 87 10.66 -17.94 -3.38
CA GLU A 87 10.37 -19.37 -3.59
C GLU A 87 11.49 -20.09 -4.38
N VAL A 88 12.22 -19.37 -5.23
CA VAL A 88 13.26 -19.92 -6.12
C VAL A 88 14.67 -19.73 -5.54
N HIS A 89 14.92 -18.58 -4.91
CA HIS A 89 16.22 -18.16 -4.40
C HIS A 89 16.16 -17.73 -2.94
N PRO A 90 16.12 -18.69 -1.98
CA PRO A 90 15.94 -18.38 -0.55
C PRO A 90 16.99 -17.43 0.03
N VAL A 91 18.22 -17.44 -0.50
CA VAL A 91 19.30 -16.56 -0.02
C VAL A 91 19.11 -15.10 -0.48
N ALA A 92 18.60 -14.89 -1.69
CA ALA A 92 18.37 -13.55 -2.24
C ALA A 92 17.19 -12.83 -1.60
N TRP A 93 16.29 -13.57 -0.97
CA TRP A 93 15.08 -13.02 -0.36
C TRP A 93 15.36 -11.94 0.69
N TYR A 94 16.42 -12.09 1.49
CA TYR A 94 16.76 -11.07 2.50
C TYR A 94 17.08 -9.72 1.88
N ALA A 95 17.93 -9.70 0.85
CA ALA A 95 18.30 -8.46 0.16
C ALA A 95 17.08 -7.79 -0.50
N LEU A 96 16.24 -8.59 -1.15
CA LEU A 96 15.02 -8.11 -1.78
C LEU A 96 14.01 -7.60 -0.75
N PHE A 97 13.87 -8.29 0.39
CA PHE A 97 13.00 -7.87 1.49
C PHE A 97 13.43 -6.52 2.07
N PHE A 98 14.73 -6.33 2.33
CA PHE A 98 15.25 -5.07 2.84
C PHE A 98 15.10 -3.94 1.82
N ALA A 99 15.36 -4.20 0.54
CA ALA A 99 15.13 -3.22 -0.52
C ALA A 99 13.66 -2.78 -0.59
N TYR A 100 12.72 -3.72 -0.45
CA TYR A 100 11.29 -3.43 -0.40
C TYR A 100 10.91 -2.63 0.84
N LEU A 101 11.45 -2.98 2.03
CA LEU A 101 11.23 -2.19 3.25
C LEU A 101 11.72 -0.76 3.13
N ILE A 102 12.90 -0.55 2.53
CA ILE A 102 13.44 0.79 2.29
C ILE A 102 12.51 1.57 1.35
N ALA A 103 12.05 0.94 0.25
CA ALA A 103 11.12 1.56 -0.68
C ALA A 103 9.80 1.96 -0.01
N LEU A 104 9.25 1.08 0.86
CA LEU A 104 8.07 1.38 1.66
C LEU A 104 8.29 2.52 2.65
N LEU A 105 9.47 2.56 3.32
CA LEU A 105 9.82 3.64 4.24
C LEU A 105 9.92 4.97 3.52
N VAL A 106 10.59 5.01 2.38
CA VAL A 106 10.69 6.21 1.55
C VAL A 106 9.29 6.67 1.11
N GLY A 107 8.46 5.76 0.62
CA GLY A 107 7.06 6.05 0.27
C GLY A 107 6.27 6.60 1.46
N PHE A 108 6.42 6.00 2.65
CA PHE A 108 5.79 6.48 3.88
C PHE A 108 6.21 7.92 4.22
N VAL A 109 7.51 8.22 4.16
CA VAL A 109 8.01 9.57 4.47
C VAL A 109 7.47 10.58 3.45
N LEU A 110 7.52 10.28 2.14
CA LEU A 110 7.02 11.17 1.10
C LEU A 110 5.52 11.46 1.25
N VAL A 111 4.70 10.42 1.47
CA VAL A 111 3.26 10.58 1.68
C VAL A 111 2.97 11.30 2.99
N GLY A 112 3.72 11.00 4.05
CA GLY A 112 3.59 11.68 5.34
C GLY A 112 3.92 13.16 5.24
N MET A 113 5.00 13.53 4.57
CA MET A 113 5.32 14.94 4.32
C MET A 113 4.20 15.65 3.55
N LEU A 114 3.69 15.05 2.50
CA LEU A 114 2.57 15.62 1.75
C LEU A 114 1.31 15.77 2.62
N ALA A 115 0.93 14.72 3.33
CA ALA A 115 -0.33 14.68 4.08
C ALA A 115 -0.31 15.56 5.32
N VAL A 116 0.81 15.61 6.04
CA VAL A 116 0.94 16.29 7.33
C VAL A 116 1.46 17.70 7.17
N GLU A 117 2.62 17.86 6.52
CA GLU A 117 3.34 19.14 6.47
C GLU A 117 2.80 20.07 5.39
N VAL A 118 2.36 19.52 4.26
CA VAL A 118 1.93 20.35 3.11
C VAL A 118 0.41 20.52 3.10
N ALA A 119 -0.35 19.43 3.21
CA ALA A 119 -1.81 19.50 3.15
C ALA A 119 -2.49 19.71 4.50
N GLY A 120 -1.79 19.42 5.63
CA GLY A 120 -2.38 19.49 6.98
C GLY A 120 -3.61 18.57 7.15
N ALA A 121 -3.73 17.54 6.31
CA ALA A 121 -4.93 16.71 6.19
C ALA A 121 -4.92 15.48 7.13
N ALA A 122 -3.77 15.16 7.72
CA ALA A 122 -3.59 14.01 8.60
C ALA A 122 -2.46 14.29 9.62
N SER A 123 -2.33 13.41 10.60
CA SER A 123 -1.16 13.38 11.49
C SER A 123 -0.19 12.26 11.10
N TRP A 124 1.08 12.36 11.52
CA TRP A 124 2.09 11.30 11.31
C TRP A 124 1.63 9.94 11.85
N VAL A 125 0.93 9.93 13.00
CA VAL A 125 0.41 8.70 13.61
C VAL A 125 -0.64 8.06 12.72
N GLU A 126 -1.52 8.83 12.10
CA GLU A 126 -2.55 8.32 11.19
C GLU A 126 -1.97 7.79 9.89
N VAL A 127 -0.99 8.50 9.32
CA VAL A 127 -0.28 8.02 8.14
C VAL A 127 0.47 6.72 8.46
N MET A 128 1.12 6.63 9.63
CA MET A 128 1.79 5.41 10.07
C MET A 128 0.80 4.26 10.27
N ALA A 129 -0.31 4.51 10.96
CA ALA A 129 -1.34 3.49 11.18
C ALA A 129 -1.91 2.98 9.84
N ALA A 130 -2.20 3.88 8.90
CA ALA A 130 -2.68 3.53 7.57
C ALA A 130 -1.69 2.62 6.83
N ASN A 131 -0.40 2.98 6.84
CA ASN A 131 0.64 2.18 6.17
C ASN A 131 0.83 0.81 6.82
N VAL A 132 0.86 0.73 8.17
CA VAL A 132 1.00 -0.55 8.89
C VAL A 132 -0.20 -1.46 8.61
N LEU A 133 -1.41 -0.94 8.67
CA LEU A 133 -2.62 -1.72 8.40
C LEU A 133 -2.69 -2.18 6.94
N ALA A 134 -2.36 -1.31 5.99
CA ALA A 134 -2.31 -1.69 4.59
C ALA A 134 -1.25 -2.76 4.33
N ALA A 135 -0.03 -2.57 4.85
CA ALA A 135 1.05 -3.54 4.71
C ALA A 135 0.70 -4.89 5.35
N ALA A 136 0.07 -4.90 6.53
CA ALA A 136 -0.39 -6.12 7.19
C ALA A 136 -1.47 -6.85 6.36
N ALA A 137 -2.46 -6.14 5.86
CA ALA A 137 -3.53 -6.72 5.03
C ALA A 137 -2.97 -7.29 3.71
N MET A 138 -2.10 -6.54 3.03
CA MET A 138 -1.40 -6.98 1.83
C MET A 138 -0.53 -8.21 2.10
N GLY A 139 0.24 -8.19 3.19
CA GLY A 139 1.11 -9.28 3.59
C GLY A 139 0.34 -10.56 3.92
N VAL A 140 -0.77 -10.47 4.65
CA VAL A 140 -1.65 -11.62 4.95
C VAL A 140 -2.22 -12.21 3.66
N TYR A 141 -2.67 -11.38 2.72
CA TYR A 141 -3.16 -11.85 1.45
C TYR A 141 -2.06 -12.56 0.64
N LEU A 142 -0.90 -11.92 0.47
CA LEU A 142 0.25 -12.49 -0.26
C LEU A 142 0.73 -13.80 0.37
N TRP A 143 0.81 -13.88 1.69
CA TRP A 143 1.19 -15.09 2.42
C TRP A 143 0.23 -16.26 2.13
N LYS A 144 -1.08 -15.98 2.05
CA LYS A 144 -2.08 -16.99 1.69
C LYS A 144 -2.00 -17.41 0.23
N ALA A 145 -1.65 -16.47 -0.65
CA ALA A 145 -1.54 -16.70 -2.10
C ALA A 145 -0.27 -17.47 -2.51
N HIS A 146 0.76 -17.54 -1.62
CA HIS A 146 2.03 -18.23 -1.87
C HIS A 146 2.25 -19.45 -0.95
N PRO A 147 1.51 -20.55 -1.13
CA PRO A 147 1.58 -21.72 -0.23
C PRO A 147 2.94 -22.44 -0.25
N ARG A 148 3.70 -22.37 -1.35
CA ARG A 148 5.04 -22.97 -1.45
C ARG A 148 6.02 -22.31 -0.50
N LEU A 149 6.07 -20.99 -0.47
CA LEU A 149 6.92 -20.23 0.45
C LEU A 149 6.61 -20.61 1.90
N ARG A 150 5.32 -20.71 2.24
CA ARG A 150 4.88 -21.13 3.59
C ARG A 150 5.38 -22.54 3.94
N GLN A 151 5.32 -23.50 3.01
CA GLN A 151 5.81 -24.86 3.24
C GLN A 151 7.34 -24.91 3.42
N THR A 152 8.09 -24.10 2.66
CA THR A 152 9.55 -24.03 2.76
C THR A 152 9.98 -23.44 4.10
N MET A 153 9.27 -22.42 4.60
CA MET A 153 9.59 -21.78 5.88
C MET A 153 9.16 -22.60 7.11
N THR A 154 8.18 -23.50 6.97
CA THR A 154 7.70 -24.34 8.07
C THR A 154 8.41 -25.70 8.15
N ARG A 155 9.17 -26.09 7.14
CA ARG A 155 10.04 -27.28 7.22
C ARG A 155 11.28 -26.89 8.04
N ALA A 156 11.41 -27.51 9.23
CA ALA A 156 12.64 -27.40 10.00
C ALA A 156 13.83 -27.89 9.15
N PRO A 157 15.00 -27.24 9.23
CA PRO A 157 16.22 -27.82 8.65
C PRO A 157 16.50 -29.14 9.35
N ASP A 158 16.57 -30.24 8.57
CA ASP A 158 17.07 -31.55 9.01
C ASP A 158 18.57 -31.45 9.33
#